data_96fcf92be369400d535e77c633306db5
#
_entry.id   96fcf92be369400d535e77c633306db5
#
_cell.length_a   1.000
_cell.length_b   1.000
_cell.length_c   1.000
_cell.angle_alpha   90.00
_cell.angle_beta   90.00
_cell.angle_gamma   90.00
#
_symmetry.space_group_name_H-M   'P 1'
#
loop_
_entity.id
_entity.type
_entity.pdbx_description
1 polymer ?
#
loop_
_entity_poly.entity_id
_entity_poly.type
_entity_poly.pdbx_seq_one_letter_code
_entity_poly.pdbx_strand_id
1 'polypeptide(L)'
;MIGNAALTKEMIRLLDEHPRAARDNRFSAIMCGEMAVMRLLHSGAKQKMTAGELSSRLGMTTSRVAAVLGSLEKKGLLERENDEVDRRRVLDSLTQAGDALCEKRRQHFMKKILMLLSMLGDDAPEFVRLLGRVFEITSTDAFKQCDCIIDEDKEDFNG
;
A
#
# COMPACT_ATOMS: atom_id res chain seq x y z
N MET A 1 -7.19 17.81 -29.85
CA MET A 1 -6.54 17.43 -28.58
C MET A 1 -7.39 17.98 -27.43
N ILE A 2 -7.89 17.12 -26.57
CA ILE A 2 -8.61 17.52 -25.35
C ILE A 2 -7.56 18.14 -24.42
N GLY A 3 -7.74 19.42 -24.05
CA GLY A 3 -6.77 20.12 -23.18
C GLY A 3 -6.74 19.50 -21.77
N ASN A 4 -5.56 19.50 -21.09
CA ASN A 4 -5.39 18.94 -19.76
C ASN A 4 -6.41 19.42 -18.73
N ALA A 5 -6.90 20.68 -18.85
CA ALA A 5 -7.94 21.23 -17.99
C ALA A 5 -9.29 20.50 -18.12
N ALA A 6 -9.66 20.07 -19.35
CA ALA A 6 -10.88 19.30 -19.57
C ALA A 6 -10.76 17.87 -19.02
N LEU A 7 -9.59 17.25 -19.19
CA LEU A 7 -9.29 15.93 -18.62
C LEU A 7 -9.26 15.96 -17.08
N THR A 8 -8.70 17.02 -16.48
CA THR A 8 -8.71 17.19 -15.03
C THR A 8 -10.13 17.27 -14.48
N LYS A 9 -11.02 18.07 -15.11
CA LYS A 9 -12.44 18.16 -14.72
C LYS A 9 -13.15 16.82 -14.84
N GLU A 10 -12.89 16.07 -15.93
CA GLU A 10 -13.48 14.76 -16.14
C GLU A 10 -13.00 13.74 -15.08
N MET A 11 -11.71 13.75 -14.74
CA MET A 11 -11.17 12.90 -13.69
C MET A 11 -11.79 13.20 -12.33
N ILE A 12 -11.94 14.49 -11.97
CA ILE A 12 -12.60 14.90 -10.72
C ILE A 12 -14.05 14.43 -10.73
N ARG A 13 -14.79 14.64 -11.84
CA ARG A 13 -16.17 14.17 -11.99
C ARG A 13 -16.28 12.66 -11.75
N LEU A 14 -15.40 11.86 -12.36
CA LEU A 14 -15.40 10.40 -12.19
C LEU A 14 -15.14 9.98 -10.73
N LEU A 15 -14.24 10.67 -10.03
CA LEU A 15 -13.98 10.43 -8.60
C LEU A 15 -15.20 10.77 -7.73
N ASP A 16 -15.92 11.86 -8.05
CA ASP A 16 -17.11 12.30 -7.31
C ASP A 16 -18.31 11.39 -7.58
N GLU A 17 -18.47 10.90 -8.79
CA GLU A 17 -19.56 9.97 -9.17
C GLU A 17 -19.36 8.56 -8.61
N HIS A 18 -18.12 8.18 -8.29
CA HIS A 18 -17.78 6.86 -7.75
C HIS A 18 -17.15 6.92 -6.34
N PRO A 19 -17.80 7.59 -5.35
CA PRO A 19 -17.20 7.80 -4.02
C PRO A 19 -16.94 6.48 -3.29
N ARG A 20 -17.68 5.41 -3.59
CA ARG A 20 -17.42 4.07 -3.03
C ARG A 20 -16.16 3.45 -3.63
N ALA A 21 -15.94 3.61 -4.93
CA ALA A 21 -14.71 3.14 -5.58
C ALA A 21 -13.48 3.93 -5.11
N ALA A 22 -13.64 5.23 -4.87
CA ALA A 22 -12.60 6.10 -4.33
C ALA A 22 -12.33 5.86 -2.83
N ARG A 23 -13.38 5.58 -2.02
CA ARG A 23 -13.27 5.29 -0.58
C ARG A 23 -12.99 3.82 -0.29
N ASP A 24 -13.57 2.92 -1.06
CA ASP A 24 -13.31 1.47 -0.98
C ASP A 24 -11.91 1.21 -1.55
N ASN A 25 -10.97 1.93 -0.98
CA ASN A 25 -9.57 1.94 -1.36
C ASN A 25 -8.93 0.59 -1.00
N ARG A 26 -9.57 -0.50 -1.48
CA ARG A 26 -9.06 -1.87 -1.34
C ARG A 26 -7.70 -2.01 -2.03
N PHE A 27 -7.46 -1.18 -3.05
CA PHE A 27 -6.11 -1.03 -3.61
C PHE A 27 -5.15 -0.40 -2.58
N SER A 28 -5.56 0.65 -1.88
CA SER A 28 -4.75 1.26 -0.82
C SER A 28 -4.66 0.36 0.41
N ALA A 29 -5.73 -0.33 0.80
CA ALA A 29 -5.70 -1.30 1.91
C ALA A 29 -4.77 -2.49 1.61
N ILE A 30 -4.60 -2.85 0.33
CA ILE A 30 -3.65 -3.87 -0.13
C ILE A 30 -2.22 -3.31 -0.16
N MET A 31 -2.06 -2.04 -0.48
CA MET A 31 -0.76 -1.36 -0.56
C MET A 31 -0.31 -0.80 0.80
N CYS A 32 -1.20 -0.65 1.78
CA CYS A 32 -0.92 -0.05 3.09
C CYS A 32 -1.39 -0.96 4.24
N GLY A 33 -0.86 -0.71 5.44
CA GLY A 33 -1.28 -1.40 6.66
C GLY A 33 -0.77 -2.84 6.78
N GLU A 34 -1.54 -3.70 7.44
CA GLU A 34 -1.16 -5.08 7.76
C GLU A 34 -0.71 -5.89 6.54
N MET A 35 -1.45 -5.77 5.42
CA MET A 35 -1.11 -6.53 4.22
C MET A 35 0.19 -6.08 3.55
N ALA A 36 0.56 -4.80 3.64
CA ALA A 36 1.83 -4.32 3.13
C ALA A 36 3.01 -4.92 3.92
N VAL A 37 2.90 -4.92 5.26
CA VAL A 37 3.88 -5.55 6.16
C VAL A 37 3.98 -7.05 5.89
N MET A 38 2.84 -7.75 5.87
CA MET A 38 2.81 -9.20 5.62
C MET A 38 3.42 -9.57 4.27
N ARG A 39 3.11 -8.83 3.19
CA ARG A 39 3.70 -9.09 1.87
C ARG A 39 5.20 -8.89 1.85
N LEU A 40 5.70 -7.87 2.53
CA LEU A 40 7.12 -7.60 2.57
C LEU A 40 7.86 -8.71 3.34
N LEU A 41 7.29 -9.22 4.45
CA LEU A 41 7.83 -10.34 5.20
C LEU A 41 7.67 -11.69 4.47
N HIS A 42 6.64 -11.84 3.62
CA HIS A 42 6.39 -13.06 2.84
C HIS A 42 7.26 -13.15 1.59
N SER A 43 7.77 -12.02 1.04
CA SER A 43 8.56 -11.98 -0.21
C SER A 43 9.97 -12.55 -0.04
N GLY A 44 10.10 -13.85 -0.19
CA GLY A 44 11.36 -14.59 -0.09
C GLY A 44 11.42 -15.39 1.22
N ALA A 45 12.12 -16.53 1.18
CA ALA A 45 12.22 -17.51 2.25
C ALA A 45 12.33 -16.85 3.64
N LYS A 46 11.21 -16.78 4.37
CA LYS A 46 11.07 -16.30 5.76
C LYS A 46 11.96 -15.08 6.05
N GLN A 47 11.67 -13.95 5.43
CA GLN A 47 12.44 -12.73 5.70
C GLN A 47 12.13 -12.26 7.12
N LYS A 48 13.19 -12.17 7.91
CA LYS A 48 13.17 -11.50 9.20
C LYS A 48 13.61 -10.05 9.00
N MET A 49 12.81 -9.11 9.47
CA MET A 49 13.08 -7.69 9.32
C MET A 49 12.82 -6.95 10.62
N THR A 50 13.58 -5.88 10.85
CA THR A 50 13.31 -4.96 11.95
C THR A 50 12.18 -4.00 11.60
N ALA A 51 11.52 -3.44 12.61
CA ALA A 51 10.51 -2.39 12.42
C ALA A 51 11.04 -1.17 11.65
N GLY A 52 12.32 -0.83 11.83
CA GLY A 52 12.99 0.26 11.10
C GLY A 52 13.13 -0.04 9.61
N GLU A 53 13.54 -1.26 9.24
CA GLU A 53 13.64 -1.69 7.85
C GLU A 53 12.26 -1.71 7.17
N LEU A 54 11.22 -2.20 7.89
CA LEU A 54 9.84 -2.17 7.42
C LEU A 54 9.35 -0.73 7.20
N SER A 55 9.63 0.17 8.14
CA SER A 55 9.30 1.60 8.07
C SER A 55 9.91 2.24 6.82
N SER A 56 11.21 2.04 6.60
CA SER A 56 11.93 2.58 5.45
C SER A 56 11.39 2.07 4.12
N ARG A 57 11.16 0.75 4.00
CA ARG A 57 10.69 0.13 2.74
C ARG A 57 9.24 0.45 2.40
N LEU A 58 8.39 0.66 3.42
CA LEU A 58 6.97 0.93 3.23
C LEU A 58 6.64 2.42 3.19
N GLY A 59 7.61 3.31 3.47
CA GLY A 59 7.36 4.73 3.60
C GLY A 59 6.36 5.06 4.73
N MET A 60 6.34 4.22 5.78
CA MET A 60 5.44 4.38 6.93
C MET A 60 6.22 4.93 8.12
N THR A 61 5.55 5.67 9.01
CA THR A 61 6.18 6.06 10.28
C THR A 61 6.43 4.84 11.17
N THR A 62 7.49 4.90 12.01
CA THR A 62 7.84 3.81 12.93
C THR A 62 6.72 3.49 13.91
N SER A 63 5.97 4.50 14.39
CA SER A 63 4.81 4.32 15.26
C SER A 63 3.68 3.55 14.57
N ARG A 64 3.42 3.84 13.28
CA ARG A 64 2.42 3.11 12.50
C ARG A 64 2.83 1.67 12.24
N VAL A 65 4.11 1.45 11.92
CA VAL A 65 4.65 0.08 11.77
C VAL A 65 4.52 -0.69 13.08
N ALA A 66 4.92 -0.10 14.21
CA ALA A 66 4.80 -0.73 15.53
C ALA A 66 3.36 -1.13 15.88
N ALA A 67 2.38 -0.26 15.58
CA ALA A 67 0.95 -0.56 15.77
C ALA A 67 0.49 -1.73 14.90
N VAL A 68 0.92 -1.78 13.62
CA VAL A 68 0.60 -2.89 12.70
C VAL A 68 1.22 -4.19 13.17
N LEU A 69 2.50 -4.19 13.55
CA LEU A 69 3.21 -5.36 14.07
C LEU A 69 2.54 -5.91 15.33
N GLY A 70 2.19 -5.02 16.29
CA GLY A 70 1.47 -5.42 17.50
C GLY A 70 0.07 -5.98 17.21
N SER A 71 -0.63 -5.49 16.18
CA SER A 71 -1.90 -6.06 15.73
C SER A 71 -1.73 -7.45 15.12
N LEU A 72 -0.73 -7.66 14.27
CA LEU A 72 -0.44 -8.95 13.65
C LEU A 72 0.01 -10.00 14.67
N GLU A 73 0.83 -9.61 15.64
CA GLU A 73 1.28 -10.46 16.75
C GLU A 73 0.10 -10.92 17.59
N LYS A 74 -0.80 -10.01 18.01
CA LYS A 74 -2.04 -10.34 18.74
C LYS A 74 -2.94 -11.31 17.99
N LYS A 75 -2.91 -11.29 16.66
CA LYS A 75 -3.65 -12.22 15.78
C LYS A 75 -2.93 -13.55 15.56
N GLY A 76 -1.73 -13.75 16.12
CA GLY A 76 -0.90 -14.93 15.92
C GLY A 76 -0.36 -15.07 14.48
N LEU A 77 -0.28 -13.98 13.73
CA LEU A 77 0.17 -13.96 12.33
C LEU A 77 1.64 -13.56 12.19
N LEU A 78 2.23 -13.03 13.27
CA LEU A 78 3.59 -12.55 13.36
C LEU A 78 4.23 -13.04 14.63
N GLU A 79 5.52 -13.35 14.57
CA GLU A 79 6.38 -13.70 15.69
C GLU A 79 7.57 -12.74 15.75
N ARG A 80 8.05 -12.52 16.98
CA ARG A 80 9.17 -11.63 17.26
C ARG A 80 10.26 -12.38 17.98
N GLU A 81 11.48 -12.18 17.57
CA GLU A 81 12.65 -12.75 18.21
C GLU A 81 13.76 -11.72 18.33
N ASN A 82 14.65 -11.89 19.30
CA ASN A 82 15.86 -11.09 19.37
C ASN A 82 16.87 -11.61 18.34
N ASP A 83 17.56 -10.70 17.67
CA ASP A 83 18.68 -11.04 16.79
C ASP A 83 19.79 -11.75 17.60
N GLU A 84 20.29 -12.85 17.09
CA GLU A 84 21.34 -13.65 17.77
C GLU A 84 22.66 -12.88 17.89
N VAL A 85 22.94 -12.00 16.93
CA VAL A 85 24.20 -11.22 16.86
C VAL A 85 24.08 -9.92 17.65
N ASP A 86 22.96 -9.21 17.48
CA ASP A 86 22.70 -7.97 18.21
C ASP A 86 21.36 -8.06 18.95
N ARG A 87 21.42 -8.47 20.22
CA ARG A 87 20.25 -8.66 21.10
C ARG A 87 19.40 -7.39 21.31
N ARG A 88 19.88 -6.21 20.87
CA ARG A 88 19.12 -4.96 20.89
C ARG A 88 18.14 -4.86 19.71
N ARG A 89 18.35 -5.70 18.70
CA ARG A 89 17.48 -5.74 17.51
C ARG A 89 16.40 -6.79 17.71
N VAL A 90 15.16 -6.40 17.43
CA VAL A 90 14.01 -7.31 17.36
C VAL A 90 13.71 -7.56 15.88
N LEU A 91 13.65 -8.82 15.53
CA LEU A 91 13.34 -9.30 14.18
C LEU A 91 11.90 -9.79 14.15
N ASP A 92 11.15 -9.25 13.22
CA ASP A 92 9.75 -9.61 12.95
C ASP A 92 9.70 -10.60 11.78
N SER A 93 8.96 -11.70 11.92
CA SER A 93 8.71 -12.68 10.85
C SER A 93 7.27 -13.17 10.88
N LEU A 94 6.80 -13.73 9.76
CA LEU A 94 5.46 -14.33 9.72
C LEU A 94 5.48 -15.70 10.38
N THR A 95 4.41 -16.00 11.12
CA THR A 95 4.11 -17.38 11.52
C THR A 95 3.63 -18.18 10.32
N GLN A 96 3.55 -19.50 10.44
CA GLN A 96 2.95 -20.37 9.41
C GLN A 96 1.52 -19.93 9.07
N ALA A 97 0.74 -19.50 10.07
CA ALA A 97 -0.61 -18.98 9.88
C ALA A 97 -0.59 -17.64 9.11
N GLY A 98 0.39 -16.77 9.40
CA GLY A 98 0.62 -15.51 8.68
C GLY A 98 0.96 -15.75 7.21
N ASP A 99 1.88 -16.65 6.93
CA ASP A 99 2.25 -17.04 5.56
C ASP A 99 1.06 -17.59 4.78
N ALA A 100 0.31 -18.52 5.37
CA ALA A 100 -0.88 -19.11 4.76
C ALA A 100 -1.96 -18.06 4.45
N LEU A 101 -2.18 -17.13 5.37
CA LEU A 101 -3.12 -16.03 5.17
C LEU A 101 -2.66 -15.07 4.06
N CYS A 102 -1.36 -14.75 4.03
CA CYS A 102 -0.77 -13.89 3.00
C CYS A 102 -0.96 -14.51 1.61
N GLU A 103 -0.64 -15.80 1.47
CA GLU A 103 -0.79 -16.52 0.21
C GLU A 103 -2.27 -16.62 -0.23
N LYS A 104 -3.20 -16.93 0.68
CA LYS A 104 -4.64 -16.94 0.40
C LYS A 104 -5.13 -15.58 -0.11
N ARG A 105 -4.71 -14.49 0.52
CA ARG A 105 -5.08 -13.13 0.11
C ARG A 105 -4.44 -12.74 -1.23
N ARG A 106 -3.19 -13.15 -1.48
CA ARG A 106 -2.51 -12.96 -2.77
C ARG A 106 -3.28 -13.63 -3.90
N GLN A 107 -3.68 -14.89 -3.72
CA GLN A 107 -4.47 -15.62 -4.71
C GLN A 107 -5.84 -14.97 -4.97
N HIS A 108 -6.51 -14.52 -3.90
CA HIS A 108 -7.78 -13.81 -4.04
C HIS A 108 -7.62 -12.49 -4.80
N PHE A 109 -6.56 -11.75 -4.52
CA PHE A 109 -6.23 -10.53 -5.25
C PHE A 109 -5.94 -10.79 -6.73
N MET A 110 -5.12 -11.80 -7.02
CA MET A 110 -4.83 -12.20 -8.40
C MET A 110 -6.10 -12.55 -9.18
N LYS A 111 -7.04 -13.29 -8.57
CA LYS A 111 -8.34 -13.58 -9.20
C LYS A 111 -9.13 -12.32 -9.53
N LYS A 112 -9.14 -11.33 -8.64
CA LYS A 112 -9.81 -10.04 -8.89
C LYS A 112 -9.16 -9.24 -10.01
N ILE A 113 -7.82 -9.19 -10.05
CA ILE A 113 -7.10 -8.53 -11.15
C ILE A 113 -7.38 -9.23 -12.48
N LEU A 114 -7.33 -10.55 -12.52
CA LEU A 114 -7.66 -11.31 -13.73
C LEU A 114 -9.09 -11.00 -14.21
N MET A 115 -10.06 -10.96 -13.29
CA MET A 115 -11.44 -10.59 -13.62
C MET A 115 -11.53 -9.17 -14.15
N LEU A 116 -10.88 -8.20 -13.53
CA LEU A 116 -10.83 -6.82 -13.99
C LEU A 116 -10.26 -6.73 -15.41
N LEU A 117 -9.10 -7.34 -15.65
CA LEU A 117 -8.47 -7.31 -16.97
C LEU A 117 -9.31 -8.01 -18.02
N SER A 118 -10.00 -9.10 -17.68
CA SER A 118 -10.93 -9.76 -18.59
C SER A 118 -12.14 -8.88 -18.92
N MET A 119 -12.63 -8.08 -17.98
CA MET A 119 -13.74 -7.15 -18.22
C MET A 119 -13.32 -5.94 -19.05
N LEU A 120 -12.05 -5.53 -18.98
CA LEU A 120 -11.48 -4.46 -19.82
C LEU A 120 -11.24 -4.93 -21.27
N GLY A 121 -11.17 -6.24 -21.52
CA GLY A 121 -10.99 -6.77 -22.87
C GLY A 121 -9.75 -6.20 -23.56
N ASP A 122 -9.94 -5.62 -24.75
CA ASP A 122 -8.88 -5.07 -25.58
C ASP A 122 -8.18 -3.84 -24.95
N ASP A 123 -8.82 -3.16 -24.00
CA ASP A 123 -8.23 -2.03 -23.27
C ASP A 123 -7.27 -2.44 -22.16
N ALA A 124 -7.24 -3.73 -21.78
CA ALA A 124 -6.43 -4.21 -20.64
C ALA A 124 -4.93 -3.93 -20.82
N PRO A 125 -4.27 -4.18 -21.96
CA PRO A 125 -2.85 -3.86 -22.15
C PRO A 125 -2.56 -2.36 -21.99
N GLU A 126 -3.42 -1.52 -22.55
CA GLU A 126 -3.28 -0.05 -22.47
C GLU A 126 -3.47 0.44 -21.03
N PHE A 127 -4.45 -0.08 -20.33
CA PHE A 127 -4.65 0.18 -18.90
C PHE A 127 -3.41 -0.14 -18.08
N VAL A 128 -2.81 -1.32 -18.25
CA VAL A 128 -1.60 -1.73 -17.52
C VAL A 128 -0.42 -0.83 -17.88
N ARG A 129 -0.26 -0.47 -19.15
CA ARG A 129 0.78 0.46 -19.63
C ARG A 129 0.64 1.83 -18.97
N LEU A 130 -0.57 2.40 -18.96
CA LEU A 130 -0.85 3.71 -18.36
C LEU A 130 -0.66 3.69 -16.84
N LEU A 131 -1.09 2.62 -16.17
CA LEU A 131 -0.87 2.44 -14.74
C LEU A 131 0.62 2.42 -14.39
N GLY A 132 1.46 1.74 -15.18
CA GLY A 132 2.92 1.76 -15.04
C GLY A 132 3.47 3.18 -15.15
N ARG A 133 3.01 3.95 -16.15
CA ARG A 133 3.40 5.36 -16.31
C ARG A 133 3.01 6.23 -15.13
N VAL A 134 1.83 6.02 -14.54
CA VAL A 134 1.40 6.74 -13.32
C VAL A 134 2.36 6.44 -12.18
N PHE A 135 2.75 5.20 -11.96
CA PHE A 135 3.71 4.83 -10.92
C PHE A 135 5.10 5.45 -11.16
N GLU A 136 5.59 5.45 -12.39
CA GLU A 136 6.84 6.13 -12.74
C GLU A 136 6.79 7.63 -12.39
N ILE A 137 5.74 8.34 -12.83
CA ILE A 137 5.57 9.78 -12.61
C ILE A 137 5.49 10.08 -11.10
N THR A 138 4.65 9.35 -10.36
CA THR A 138 4.44 9.58 -8.92
C THR A 138 5.65 9.20 -8.07
N SER A 139 6.58 8.43 -8.62
CA SER A 139 7.84 8.08 -7.95
C SER A 139 8.92 9.15 -8.11
N THR A 140 8.75 10.12 -9.02
CA THR A 140 9.73 11.19 -9.25
C THR A 140 9.77 12.17 -8.08
N ASP A 141 10.96 12.71 -7.81
CA ASP A 141 11.11 13.72 -6.74
C ASP A 141 10.35 15.00 -7.09
N ALA A 142 10.27 15.38 -8.36
CA ALA A 142 9.49 16.51 -8.82
C ALA A 142 8.00 16.38 -8.47
N PHE A 143 7.41 15.16 -8.60
CA PHE A 143 6.03 14.94 -8.21
C PHE A 143 5.85 14.94 -6.69
N LYS A 144 6.79 14.38 -5.94
CA LYS A 144 6.76 14.34 -4.46
C LYS A 144 6.96 15.73 -3.84
N GLN A 145 7.74 16.60 -4.49
CA GLN A 145 7.99 17.98 -4.06
C GLN A 145 6.92 18.96 -4.54
N CYS A 146 5.97 18.52 -5.35
CA CYS A 146 4.79 19.31 -5.67
C CYS A 146 3.90 19.38 -4.41
N ASP A 147 4.24 20.34 -3.52
CA ASP A 147 3.41 20.74 -2.38
C ASP A 147 2.14 21.43 -2.91
N CYS A 148 1.26 20.67 -3.48
CA CYS A 148 -0.10 21.09 -3.69
C CYS A 148 -0.81 21.05 -2.34
N ILE A 149 -0.52 22.09 -1.52
CA ILE A 149 -1.41 22.69 -0.53
C ILE A 149 -2.35 21.68 0.18
N ILE A 150 -1.88 21.13 1.29
CA ILE A 150 -2.74 20.58 2.36
C ILE A 150 -2.30 21.20 3.70
N ASP A 151 -1.85 22.46 3.72
CA ASP A 151 -1.43 23.16 4.94
C ASP A 151 -2.31 24.37 5.31
N GLU A 152 -3.44 24.61 4.65
CA GLU A 152 -4.32 25.72 5.02
C GLU A 152 -5.42 25.41 6.04
N ASP A 153 -5.62 24.13 6.45
CA ASP A 153 -6.72 23.79 7.36
C ASP A 153 -6.30 23.57 8.83
N LYS A 154 -5.15 24.05 9.27
CA LYS A 154 -4.72 23.91 10.68
C LYS A 154 -5.01 25.11 11.58
N GLU A 155 -5.53 26.21 11.08
CA GLU A 155 -5.78 27.40 11.91
C GLU A 155 -7.22 27.64 12.38
N ASP A 156 -8.23 26.92 11.90
CA ASP A 156 -9.64 27.22 12.22
C ASP A 156 -10.35 26.24 13.17
N PHE A 157 -9.65 25.37 13.89
CA PHE A 157 -10.29 24.46 14.86
C PHE A 157 -9.95 24.74 16.33
N ASN A 158 -9.59 25.98 16.69
CA ASN A 158 -9.51 26.44 18.07
C ASN A 158 -10.29 27.75 18.22
N GLY A 159 -11.59 27.63 18.30
CA GLY A 159 -12.53 28.68 18.70
C GLY A 159 -13.64 28.05 19.51
#